data_5c5807416fa52c4bd9e867899a30df58
#
_entry.id   5c5807416fa52c4bd9e867899a30df58
#
_cell.length_a   1.000
_cell.length_b   1.000
_cell.length_c   1.000
_cell.angle_alpha   90.00
_cell.angle_beta   90.00
_cell.angle_gamma   90.00
#
_symmetry.space_group_name_H-M   'P 1'
#
loop_
_entity.id
_entity.type
_entity.pdbx_description
1 polymer ?
#
loop_
_entity_poly.entity_id
_entity_poly.type
_entity_poly.pdbx_seq_one_letter_code
_entity_poly.pdbx_strand_id
1 'polypeptide(L)'
;MNRLIIVCEGETEQEFCKDVLASYFREKNIYIEYPTIKHSNGGIVPWATLKRQLINHLHEGEVSVSMLIDYYRIRDSYLFPGWEEAKQIENVYDKMKCLFCWMKNDMPEELRDRFIPYIQLRTAF
;
A
#
# COMPACT_ATOMS: atom_id res chain seq x y z
N MET A 1 10.55 -3.83 -19.39
CA MET A 1 10.69 -3.23 -18.06
C MET A 1 9.43 -3.49 -17.25
N ASN A 2 9.58 -3.99 -16.04
CA ASN A 2 8.46 -4.24 -15.16
C ASN A 2 7.91 -2.93 -14.59
N ARG A 3 6.60 -2.88 -14.38
CA ARG A 3 5.94 -1.72 -13.80
C ARG A 3 5.49 -2.02 -12.37
N LEU A 4 5.73 -1.08 -11.49
CA LEU A 4 5.25 -1.15 -10.10
C LEU A 4 4.55 0.17 -9.78
N ILE A 5 3.30 0.09 -9.37
CA ILE A 5 2.54 1.26 -8.92
C ILE A 5 2.55 1.27 -7.41
N ILE A 6 3.01 2.35 -6.81
CA ILE A 6 3.03 2.54 -5.35
C ILE A 6 2.03 3.63 -5.02
N VAL A 7 0.90 3.25 -4.45
CA VAL A 7 -0.14 4.21 -4.08
C VAL A 7 0.30 4.90 -2.79
N CYS A 8 0.51 6.20 -2.86
CA CYS A 8 1.04 7.00 -1.77
C CYS A 8 -0.05 7.72 -0.99
N GLU A 9 0.14 7.84 0.31
CA GLU A 9 -0.81 8.55 1.16
C GLU A 9 -0.86 10.04 0.80
N GLY A 10 0.29 10.65 0.52
CA GLY A 10 0.37 12.08 0.19
C GLY A 10 1.69 12.45 -0.45
N GLU A 11 1.96 13.75 -0.51
CA GLU A 11 3.13 14.30 -1.18
C GLU A 11 4.47 13.85 -0.58
N THR A 12 4.53 13.68 0.74
CA THR A 12 5.75 13.25 1.41
C THR A 12 6.19 11.89 0.90
N GLU A 13 5.24 10.96 0.79
CA GLU A 13 5.50 9.62 0.27
C GLU A 13 5.88 9.67 -1.21
N GLN A 14 5.23 10.55 -1.98
CA GLN A 14 5.58 10.73 -3.39
C GLN A 14 7.01 11.23 -3.56
N GLU A 15 7.43 12.17 -2.74
CA GLU A 15 8.80 12.69 -2.79
C GLU A 15 9.81 11.62 -2.47
N PHE A 16 9.50 10.76 -1.50
CA PHE A 16 10.36 9.62 -1.18
C PHE A 16 10.47 8.66 -2.37
N CYS A 17 9.36 8.36 -3.01
CA CYS A 17 9.38 7.53 -4.22
C CYS A 17 10.23 8.15 -5.32
N LYS A 18 10.06 9.44 -5.55
CA LYS A 18 10.78 10.15 -6.59
C LYS A 18 12.27 10.24 -6.31
N ASP A 19 12.62 10.61 -5.08
CA ASP A 19 14.01 10.94 -4.73
C ASP A 19 14.84 9.71 -4.36
N VAL A 20 14.22 8.65 -3.86
CA VAL A 20 14.93 7.48 -3.35
C VAL A 20 14.57 6.21 -4.13
N LEU A 21 13.29 5.86 -4.16
CA LEU A 21 12.88 4.56 -4.69
C LEU A 21 12.98 4.46 -6.21
N ALA A 22 12.75 5.55 -6.94
CA ALA A 22 12.74 5.49 -8.40
C ALA A 22 14.07 5.02 -8.97
N SER A 23 15.19 5.58 -8.50
CA SER A 23 16.50 5.15 -8.98
C SER A 23 16.87 3.75 -8.48
N TYR A 24 16.52 3.43 -7.25
CA TYR A 24 16.74 2.10 -6.69
C TYR A 24 16.08 1.02 -7.56
N PHE A 25 14.81 1.22 -7.90
CA PHE A 25 14.08 0.24 -8.71
C PHE A 25 14.52 0.25 -10.18
N ARG A 26 14.93 1.41 -10.69
CA ARG A 26 15.42 1.49 -12.08
C ARG A 26 16.66 0.62 -12.27
N GLU A 27 17.53 0.58 -11.29
CA GLU A 27 18.72 -0.29 -11.34
C GLU A 27 18.33 -1.77 -11.42
N LYS A 28 17.13 -2.12 -10.94
CA LYS A 28 16.61 -3.48 -10.99
C LYS A 28 15.69 -3.70 -12.19
N ASN A 29 15.67 -2.75 -13.12
CA ASN A 29 14.83 -2.80 -14.30
C ASN A 29 13.34 -2.77 -13.97
N ILE A 30 12.98 -1.99 -12.96
CA ILE A 30 11.59 -1.77 -12.55
C ILE A 30 11.29 -0.28 -12.63
N TYR A 31 10.23 0.05 -13.37
CA TYR A 31 9.74 1.42 -13.48
C TYR A 31 8.62 1.61 -12.47
N ILE A 32 8.74 2.64 -11.61
CA ILE A 32 7.70 2.91 -10.62
C ILE A 32 6.85 4.12 -11.00
N GLU A 33 5.57 4.02 -10.66
CA GLU A 33 4.62 5.13 -10.69
C GLU A 33 4.12 5.30 -9.26
N TYR A 34 3.86 6.54 -8.85
CA TYR A 34 3.54 6.78 -7.44
C TYR A 34 2.38 7.78 -7.30
N PRO A 35 1.17 7.36 -7.70
CA PRO A 35 -0.01 8.20 -7.53
C PRO A 35 -0.40 8.33 -6.07
N THR A 36 -1.14 9.38 -5.74
CA THR A 36 -1.72 9.51 -4.40
C THR A 36 -3.08 8.84 -4.32
N ILE A 37 -3.50 8.55 -3.10
CA ILE A 37 -4.87 8.10 -2.82
C ILE A 37 -5.81 9.23 -3.21
N LYS A 38 -6.86 8.91 -3.97
CA LYS A 38 -7.87 9.87 -4.40
C LYS A 38 -8.96 10.01 -3.33
N HIS A 39 -9.57 11.20 -3.25
CA HIS A 39 -10.68 11.50 -2.34
C HIS A 39 -10.32 11.44 -0.85
N SER A 40 -9.04 11.66 -0.54
CA SER A 40 -8.55 11.59 0.83
C SER A 40 -8.34 12.96 1.48
N ASN A 41 -8.37 14.02 0.69
CA ASN A 41 -8.01 15.37 1.16
C ASN A 41 -6.62 15.40 1.82
N GLY A 42 -5.70 14.61 1.27
CA GLY A 42 -4.32 14.57 1.73
C GLY A 42 -4.07 13.60 2.87
N GLY A 43 -4.84 12.53 2.95
CA GLY A 43 -4.66 11.53 3.99
C GLY A 43 -5.12 10.16 3.55
N ILE A 44 -5.27 9.29 4.54
CA ILE A 44 -5.73 7.93 4.31
C ILE A 44 -7.26 7.88 4.20
N VAL A 45 -7.76 6.82 3.59
CA VAL A 45 -9.19 6.59 3.40
C VAL A 45 -9.57 5.22 3.99
N PRO A 46 -10.87 4.94 4.19
CA PRO A 46 -11.31 3.60 4.60
C PRO A 46 -10.83 2.52 3.62
N TRP A 47 -10.68 1.31 4.12
CA TRP A 47 -10.17 0.19 3.30
C TRP A 47 -10.99 -0.04 2.04
N ALA A 48 -12.32 0.02 2.13
CA ALA A 48 -13.16 -0.21 0.95
C ALA A 48 -12.83 0.76 -0.19
N THR A 49 -12.57 2.02 0.13
CA THR A 49 -12.20 3.04 -0.84
C THR A 49 -10.80 2.78 -1.40
N LEU A 50 -9.85 2.48 -0.51
CA LEU A 50 -8.49 2.18 -0.92
C LEU A 50 -8.44 0.93 -1.80
N LYS A 51 -9.13 -0.13 -1.38
CA LYS A 51 -9.19 -1.39 -2.13
C LYS A 51 -9.67 -1.16 -3.56
N ARG A 52 -10.71 -0.35 -3.74
CA ARG A 52 -11.23 -0.05 -5.08
C ARG A 52 -10.18 0.62 -5.94
N GLN A 53 -9.43 1.55 -5.38
CA GLN A 53 -8.37 2.23 -6.12
C GLN A 53 -7.22 1.27 -6.46
N LEU A 54 -6.84 0.41 -5.51
CA LEU A 54 -5.80 -0.60 -5.76
C LEU A 54 -6.22 -1.55 -6.88
N ILE A 55 -7.47 -1.98 -6.88
CA ILE A 55 -8.00 -2.86 -7.93
C ILE A 55 -7.97 -2.16 -9.28
N ASN A 56 -8.37 -0.89 -9.33
CA ASN A 56 -8.32 -0.12 -10.58
C ASN A 56 -6.90 -0.07 -11.14
N HIS A 57 -5.92 0.16 -10.29
CA HIS A 57 -4.53 0.14 -10.75
C HIS A 57 -4.09 -1.25 -11.23
N LEU A 58 -4.52 -2.30 -10.53
CA LEU A 58 -4.21 -3.67 -10.94
C LEU A 58 -4.77 -4.03 -12.32
N HIS A 59 -5.83 -3.34 -12.74
CA HIS A 59 -6.43 -3.54 -14.07
C HIS A 59 -5.78 -2.71 -15.17
N GLU A 60 -4.73 -1.94 -14.86
CA GLU A 60 -4.04 -1.13 -15.89
C GLU A 60 -3.13 -1.96 -16.80
N GLY A 61 -3.06 -3.25 -16.59
CA GLY A 61 -2.23 -4.14 -17.39
C GLY A 61 -1.39 -5.06 -16.51
N GLU A 62 -0.24 -5.45 -17.01
CA GLU A 62 0.68 -6.30 -16.26
C GLU A 62 1.52 -5.45 -15.31
N VAL A 63 0.92 -5.05 -14.21
CA VAL A 63 1.58 -4.24 -13.20
C VAL A 63 1.48 -4.91 -11.85
N SER A 64 2.47 -4.67 -10.99
CA SER A 64 2.36 -4.95 -9.58
C SER A 64 1.97 -3.66 -8.87
N VAL A 65 1.19 -3.78 -7.81
CA VAL A 65 0.70 -2.62 -7.06
C VAL A 65 1.06 -2.79 -5.59
N SER A 66 1.63 -1.76 -5.02
CA SER A 66 1.91 -1.67 -3.60
C SER A 66 1.35 -0.35 -3.07
N MET A 67 1.64 -0.06 -1.83
CA MET A 67 1.14 1.15 -1.18
C MET A 67 2.19 1.64 -0.19
N LEU A 68 2.13 2.92 0.11
CA LEU A 68 3.00 3.55 1.10
C LEU A 68 2.13 4.42 1.99
N ILE A 69 1.66 3.81 3.08
CA ILE A 69 0.77 4.46 4.04
C ILE A 69 1.30 4.25 5.44
N ASP A 70 0.91 5.14 6.36
CA ASP A 70 1.39 5.16 7.73
C ASP A 70 0.44 4.38 8.63
N TYR A 71 0.96 3.36 9.33
CA TYR A 71 0.19 2.55 10.27
C TYR A 71 -0.55 3.42 11.29
N TYR A 72 0.09 4.46 11.80
CA TYR A 72 -0.47 5.28 12.87
C TYR A 72 -1.58 6.21 12.42
N ARG A 73 -1.84 6.30 11.13
CA ARG A 73 -2.96 7.07 10.58
C ARG A 73 -4.19 6.21 10.31
N ILE A 74 -4.05 4.89 10.41
CA ILE A 74 -5.18 3.99 10.20
C ILE A 74 -6.06 4.03 11.46
N ARG A 75 -7.36 4.26 11.27
CA ARG A 75 -8.36 4.28 12.34
C ARG A 75 -9.14 2.99 12.35
N ASP A 76 -9.65 2.62 13.53
CA ASP A 76 -10.50 1.43 13.67
C ASP A 76 -11.69 1.48 12.71
N SER A 77 -12.28 2.68 12.53
CA SER A 77 -13.44 2.87 11.67
C SER A 77 -13.17 2.69 10.18
N TYR A 78 -11.91 2.59 9.79
CA TYR A 78 -11.54 2.37 8.38
C TYR A 78 -11.66 0.92 7.97
N LEU A 79 -11.85 0.02 8.91
CA LEU A 79 -12.15 -1.39 8.66
C LEU A 79 -11.13 -2.12 7.79
N PHE A 80 -9.85 -1.88 8.04
CA PHE A 80 -8.81 -2.63 7.36
C PHE A 80 -8.92 -4.12 7.73
N PRO A 81 -8.75 -5.02 6.75
CA PRO A 81 -8.89 -6.46 7.01
C PRO A 81 -7.89 -6.93 8.08
N GLY A 82 -8.37 -7.70 9.02
CA GLY A 82 -7.54 -8.22 10.10
C GLY A 82 -7.12 -7.20 11.14
N TRP A 83 -7.69 -6.00 11.11
CA TRP A 83 -7.28 -4.91 12.00
C TRP A 83 -7.43 -5.27 13.48
N GLU A 84 -8.59 -5.83 13.87
CA GLU A 84 -8.84 -6.18 15.26
C GLU A 84 -7.93 -7.31 15.74
N GLU A 85 -7.67 -8.30 14.90
CA GLU A 85 -6.73 -9.36 15.19
C GLU A 85 -5.31 -8.82 15.35
N ALA A 86 -4.88 -7.98 14.41
CA ALA A 86 -3.54 -7.41 14.42
C ALA A 86 -3.28 -6.56 15.67
N LYS A 87 -4.28 -5.82 16.15
CA LYS A 87 -4.12 -5.00 17.34
C LYS A 87 -3.78 -5.81 18.59
N GLN A 88 -4.12 -7.09 18.63
CA GLN A 88 -3.83 -7.97 19.76
C GLN A 88 -2.41 -8.54 19.72
N ILE A 89 -1.69 -8.35 18.63
CA ILE A 89 -0.35 -8.90 18.44
C ILE A 89 0.67 -7.87 18.92
N GLU A 90 1.53 -8.27 19.87
CA GLU A 90 2.56 -7.38 20.41
C GLU A 90 3.75 -7.21 19.47
N ASN A 91 4.21 -8.30 18.90
CA ASN A 91 5.38 -8.27 18.01
C ASN A 91 5.04 -7.50 16.73
N VAL A 92 5.79 -6.46 16.45
CA VAL A 92 5.53 -5.57 15.31
C VAL A 92 5.58 -6.30 13.98
N TYR A 93 6.54 -7.18 13.79
CA TYR A 93 6.66 -7.93 12.54
C TYR A 93 5.48 -8.86 12.32
N ASP A 94 5.05 -9.55 13.38
CA ASP A 94 3.90 -10.44 13.30
C ASP A 94 2.60 -9.66 13.07
N LYS A 95 2.49 -8.49 13.67
CA LYS A 95 1.34 -7.59 13.45
C LYS A 95 1.25 -7.19 11.98
N MET A 96 2.37 -6.77 11.38
CA MET A 96 2.40 -6.39 9.98
C MET A 96 2.12 -7.58 9.06
N LYS A 97 2.68 -8.75 9.36
CA LYS A 97 2.39 -9.97 8.62
C LYS A 97 0.90 -10.30 8.62
N CYS A 98 0.27 -10.16 9.79
CA CYS A 98 -1.16 -10.41 9.93
C CYS A 98 -1.96 -9.48 9.00
N LEU A 99 -1.67 -8.18 9.05
CA LEU A 99 -2.35 -7.20 8.20
C LEU A 99 -2.13 -7.48 6.72
N PHE A 100 -0.89 -7.73 6.32
CA PHE A 100 -0.56 -7.97 4.91
C PHE A 100 -1.26 -9.22 4.39
N CYS A 101 -1.31 -10.26 5.19
CA CYS A 101 -1.98 -11.50 4.82
C CYS A 101 -3.49 -11.27 4.62
N TRP A 102 -4.13 -10.59 5.55
CA TRP A 102 -5.55 -10.30 5.47
C TRP A 102 -5.88 -9.39 4.27
N MET A 103 -5.06 -8.36 4.05
CA MET A 103 -5.26 -7.45 2.93
C MET A 103 -5.13 -8.17 1.59
N LYS A 104 -4.12 -9.00 1.46
CA LYS A 104 -3.90 -9.77 0.24
C LYS A 104 -5.05 -10.74 -0.01
N ASN A 105 -5.50 -11.42 1.03
CA ASN A 105 -6.61 -12.37 0.91
C ASN A 105 -7.94 -11.69 0.62
N ASP A 106 -8.08 -10.41 0.94
CA ASP A 106 -9.29 -9.65 0.64
C ASP A 106 -9.35 -9.18 -0.81
N MET A 107 -8.28 -9.32 -1.55
CA MET A 107 -8.27 -9.00 -2.98
C MET A 107 -8.87 -10.13 -3.79
N PRO A 108 -9.46 -9.83 -4.97
CA PRO A 108 -9.88 -10.87 -5.89
C PRO A 108 -8.73 -11.84 -6.17
N GLU A 109 -9.03 -13.13 -6.20
CA GLU A 109 -8.02 -14.18 -6.29
C GLU A 109 -7.05 -13.98 -7.47
N GLU A 110 -7.57 -13.60 -8.62
CA GLU A 110 -6.78 -13.41 -9.84
C GLU A 110 -5.83 -12.23 -9.78
N LEU A 111 -5.99 -11.33 -8.80
CA LEU A 111 -5.14 -10.16 -8.64
C LEU A 111 -4.12 -10.28 -7.52
N ARG A 112 -4.28 -11.29 -6.65
CA ARG A 112 -3.47 -11.41 -5.43
C ARG A 112 -1.97 -11.44 -5.68
N ASP A 113 -1.53 -12.14 -6.70
CA ASP A 113 -0.11 -12.30 -6.98
C ASP A 113 0.59 -10.99 -7.35
N ARG A 114 -0.17 -10.02 -7.82
CA ARG A 114 0.37 -8.73 -8.24
C ARG A 114 0.16 -7.63 -7.21
N PHE A 115 -0.53 -7.94 -6.10
CA PHE A 115 -0.70 -6.99 -5.00
C PHE A 115 0.32 -7.29 -3.90
N ILE A 116 1.13 -6.29 -3.58
CA ILE A 116 2.19 -6.37 -2.56
C ILE A 116 1.83 -5.39 -1.45
N PRO A 117 1.07 -5.82 -0.43
CA PRO A 117 0.68 -4.91 0.64
C PRO A 117 1.87 -4.44 1.45
N TYR A 118 1.85 -3.18 1.83
CA TYR A 118 2.89 -2.62 2.68
C TYR A 118 2.31 -1.46 3.50
N ILE A 119 2.65 -1.42 4.77
CA ILE A 119 2.26 -0.35 5.68
C ILE A 119 3.51 0.03 6.46
N GLN A 120 3.85 1.31 6.47
CA GLN A 120 5.04 1.77 7.18
C GLN A 120 4.71 2.06 8.64
N LEU A 121 5.70 1.81 9.50
CA LEU A 121 5.56 1.99 10.95
C LEU A 121 6.02 3.36 11.42
N ARG A 122 6.60 4.17 10.54
CA ARG A 122 7.09 5.50 10.88
C ARG A 122 6.60 6.52 9.88
N THR A 123 6.29 7.70 10.36
CA THR A 123 5.75 8.79 9.54
C THR A 123 6.83 9.65 8.91
N ALA A 124 8.05 9.62 9.43
CA ALA A 124 9.11 10.52 8.99
C ALA A 124 10.18 9.78 8.19
N PHE A 125 10.61 10.43 7.14
CA PHE A 125 11.72 9.98 6.32
C PHE A 125 12.92 10.89 6.52
#